data_bbdf2300cc201a2498e84626c930c88b
#
_entry.id   bbdf2300cc201a2498e84626c930c88b
#
_cell.length_a   1.000
_cell.length_b   1.000
_cell.length_c   1.000
_cell.angle_alpha   90.00
_cell.angle_beta   90.00
_cell.angle_gamma   90.00
#
_symmetry.space_group_name_H-M   'P 1'
#
loop_
_entity.id
_entity.type
_entity.pdbx_description
1 polymer ?
#
loop_
_entity_poly.entity_id
_entity_poly.type
_entity_poly.pdbx_seq_one_letter_code
_entity_poly.pdbx_strand_id
1 'polypeptide(L)'
;MSSDIKLVGYVAATLFFFMAIMLLLTMPQAGRIRGAPLWLWSTLIAAIAIVFNTSQEEIPDFFGYVVSGVLFIVGPLTSARGSFEYRYHRTFPVHWIYIAAALSTPAFYYFTSVAPNTGVRVLMVALPIFAICSWHAWILLAGSALRPRSAGVKHARFRIPHGIMVLGLLMVAFVFLIRAVDTIQLMIVGTTDIPRGGSTRTAFFFYSVGLAGRLFLLIGMVLVLIDELEHALRSLASRDPLTGLFNRRGLNAAAGVSPITSASLLMLDLNHFKAVNDDFGHDQGDRVIGLLARCAQANLPANAVLARLGGEEFCALLPQLDLASAQASAETLRKAFNLETAALGHSRQHTVSIGVAATGETQTSLRALMERADQALYGPSAMGVIALMSLRIERFRRRQFSLITF
;
A
#
# COMPACT_ATOMS: atom_id res chain seq x y z
N MET A 1 -12.87 -10.57 41.82
CA MET A 1 -13.50 -10.06 40.58
C MET A 1 -14.87 -10.72 40.43
N SER A 2 -15.95 -10.03 40.08
CA SER A 2 -17.24 -10.66 39.88
C SER A 2 -17.20 -11.69 38.74
N SER A 3 -18.04 -12.73 38.79
CA SER A 3 -18.13 -13.75 37.75
C SER A 3 -18.36 -13.16 36.35
N ASP A 4 -19.16 -12.08 36.30
CA ASP A 4 -19.50 -11.41 35.04
C ASP A 4 -18.28 -10.71 34.39
N ILE A 5 -17.41 -10.10 35.20
CA ILE A 5 -16.19 -9.45 34.73
C ILE A 5 -15.19 -10.50 34.24
N LYS A 6 -15.07 -11.66 34.94
CA LYS A 6 -14.24 -12.79 34.48
C LYS A 6 -14.73 -13.31 33.13
N LEU A 7 -16.06 -13.49 32.99
CA LEU A 7 -16.67 -13.95 31.74
C LEU A 7 -16.31 -13.00 30.55
N VAL A 8 -16.47 -11.70 30.76
CA VAL A 8 -16.10 -10.71 29.72
C VAL A 8 -14.61 -10.78 29.36
N GLY A 9 -13.73 -10.97 30.35
CA GLY A 9 -12.31 -11.15 30.13
C GLY A 9 -11.97 -12.40 29.29
N TYR A 10 -12.58 -13.54 29.61
CA TYR A 10 -12.37 -14.78 28.83
C TYR A 10 -12.95 -14.69 27.41
N VAL A 11 -14.12 -14.06 27.25
CA VAL A 11 -14.69 -13.78 25.92
C VAL A 11 -13.72 -12.89 25.10
N ALA A 12 -13.18 -11.84 25.72
CA ALA A 12 -12.20 -10.98 25.07
C ALA A 12 -10.93 -11.76 24.67
N ALA A 13 -10.38 -12.57 25.59
CA ALA A 13 -9.19 -13.39 25.29
C ALA A 13 -9.45 -14.38 24.13
N THR A 14 -10.62 -15.02 24.12
CA THR A 14 -11.03 -15.93 23.04
C THR A 14 -11.09 -15.20 21.69
N LEU A 15 -11.71 -14.02 21.65
CA LEU A 15 -11.76 -13.20 20.45
C LEU A 15 -10.36 -12.81 19.96
N PHE A 16 -9.44 -12.40 20.85
CA PHE A 16 -8.06 -12.09 20.47
C PHE A 16 -7.31 -13.30 19.93
N PHE A 17 -7.59 -14.49 20.47
CA PHE A 17 -7.01 -15.71 19.96
C PHE A 17 -7.53 -16.04 18.54
N PHE A 18 -8.82 -15.91 18.28
CA PHE A 18 -9.36 -16.02 16.92
C PHE A 18 -8.81 -14.98 15.97
N MET A 19 -8.63 -13.75 16.42
CA MET A 19 -7.98 -12.69 15.66
C MET A 19 -6.54 -13.06 15.28
N ALA A 20 -5.80 -13.64 16.21
CA ALA A 20 -4.42 -14.10 15.93
C ALA A 20 -4.42 -15.25 14.91
N ILE A 21 -5.36 -16.17 14.98
CA ILE A 21 -5.53 -17.24 13.99
C ILE A 21 -5.82 -16.64 12.60
N MET A 22 -6.75 -15.69 12.51
CA MET A 22 -7.08 -15.02 11.25
C MET A 22 -5.84 -14.34 10.63
N LEU A 23 -5.06 -13.60 11.45
CA LEU A 23 -3.80 -13.02 11.00
C LEU A 23 -2.79 -14.10 10.58
N LEU A 24 -2.70 -15.20 11.33
CA LEU A 24 -1.80 -16.32 11.00
C LEU A 24 -2.14 -16.94 9.64
N LEU A 25 -3.42 -17.14 9.36
CA LEU A 25 -3.89 -17.68 8.08
C LEU A 25 -3.56 -16.76 6.88
N THR A 26 -3.45 -15.46 7.12
CA THR A 26 -3.06 -14.50 6.09
C THR A 26 -1.53 -14.36 5.92
N MET A 27 -0.72 -14.87 6.86
CA MET A 27 0.75 -14.71 6.86
C MET A 27 1.47 -15.29 5.63
N PRO A 28 1.10 -16.46 5.05
CA PRO A 28 1.78 -16.98 3.86
C PRO A 28 1.76 -15.97 2.70
N GLN A 29 0.72 -15.17 2.62
CA GLN A 29 0.53 -14.13 1.61
C GLN A 29 1.09 -12.78 2.06
N ALA A 30 0.95 -12.46 3.34
CA ALA A 30 1.35 -11.20 3.96
C ALA A 30 2.81 -11.18 4.44
N GLY A 31 3.51 -12.32 4.48
CA GLY A 31 4.89 -12.42 4.99
C GLY A 31 5.92 -11.55 4.25
N ARG A 32 5.58 -11.05 3.06
CA ARG A 32 6.36 -10.08 2.30
C ARG A 32 6.12 -8.62 2.75
N ILE A 33 5.07 -8.38 3.54
CA ILE A 33 4.70 -7.05 4.02
C ILE A 33 5.46 -6.78 5.31
N ARG A 34 6.36 -5.79 5.28
CA ARG A 34 7.12 -5.40 6.47
C ARG A 34 6.17 -5.01 7.60
N GLY A 35 6.44 -5.53 8.80
CA GLY A 35 5.65 -5.22 10.00
C GLY A 35 4.43 -6.13 10.24
N ALA A 36 3.89 -6.82 9.22
CA ALA A 36 2.73 -7.70 9.39
C ALA A 36 2.95 -8.82 10.43
N PRO A 37 4.10 -9.51 10.48
CA PRO A 37 4.37 -10.49 11.55
C PRO A 37 4.32 -9.89 12.96
N LEU A 38 4.70 -8.62 13.12
CA LEU A 38 4.66 -7.94 14.41
C LEU A 38 3.23 -7.67 14.89
N TRP A 39 2.27 -7.45 13.98
CA TRP A 39 0.86 -7.34 14.30
C TRP A 39 0.29 -8.66 14.85
N LEU A 40 0.67 -9.81 14.23
CA LEU A 40 0.32 -11.13 14.74
C LEU A 40 0.86 -11.33 16.16
N TRP A 41 2.15 -11.12 16.38
CA TRP A 41 2.79 -11.27 17.70
C TRP A 41 2.14 -10.35 18.74
N SER A 42 1.86 -9.08 18.38
CA SER A 42 1.17 -8.15 19.26
C SER A 42 -0.20 -8.66 19.70
N THR A 43 -0.96 -9.28 18.78
CA THR A 43 -2.30 -9.83 19.07
C THR A 43 -2.21 -11.03 19.97
N LEU A 44 -1.25 -11.94 19.77
CA LEU A 44 -1.00 -13.10 20.64
C LEU A 44 -0.56 -12.65 22.05
N ILE A 45 0.36 -11.69 22.14
CA ILE A 45 0.79 -11.12 23.42
C ILE A 45 -0.39 -10.53 24.17
N ALA A 46 -1.28 -9.81 23.49
CA ALA A 46 -2.47 -9.24 24.10
C ALA A 46 -3.45 -10.32 24.60
N ALA A 47 -3.65 -11.41 23.84
CA ALA A 47 -4.47 -12.55 24.27
C ALA A 47 -3.93 -13.18 25.58
N ILE A 48 -2.64 -13.45 25.63
CA ILE A 48 -1.96 -14.01 26.82
C ILE A 48 -2.09 -13.05 28.00
N ALA A 49 -1.87 -11.75 27.79
CA ALA A 49 -1.98 -10.73 28.82
C ALA A 49 -3.39 -10.70 29.44
N ILE A 50 -4.43 -10.79 28.61
CA ILE A 50 -5.83 -10.80 29.07
C ILE A 50 -6.14 -12.07 29.84
N VAL A 51 -5.68 -13.25 29.38
CA VAL A 51 -5.87 -14.52 30.10
C VAL A 51 -5.27 -14.43 31.50
N PHE A 52 -4.00 -14.03 31.61
CA PHE A 52 -3.33 -13.92 32.91
C PHE A 52 -4.01 -12.89 33.83
N ASN A 53 -4.38 -11.74 33.28
CA ASN A 53 -5.09 -10.72 34.05
C ASN A 53 -6.50 -11.16 34.51
N THR A 54 -7.18 -11.99 33.73
CA THR A 54 -8.52 -12.48 34.08
C THR A 54 -8.44 -13.59 35.13
N SER A 55 -7.42 -14.47 35.02
CA SER A 55 -7.19 -15.61 35.93
C SER A 55 -6.37 -15.23 37.18
N GLN A 56 -6.14 -13.97 37.46
CA GLN A 56 -5.21 -13.49 38.53
C GLN A 56 -5.51 -14.02 39.95
N GLU A 57 -6.72 -14.48 40.22
CA GLU A 57 -7.13 -15.08 41.51
C GLU A 57 -6.91 -16.61 41.53
N GLU A 58 -6.63 -17.22 40.40
CA GLU A 58 -6.49 -18.66 40.20
C GLU A 58 -5.03 -19.09 39.96
N ILE A 59 -4.18 -18.13 39.61
CA ILE A 59 -2.75 -18.33 39.30
C ILE A 59 -1.86 -17.50 40.25
N PRO A 60 -0.57 -17.86 40.40
CA PRO A 60 0.35 -17.07 41.21
C PRO A 60 0.37 -15.59 40.82
N ASP A 61 0.42 -14.69 41.81
CA ASP A 61 0.42 -13.23 41.65
C ASP A 61 1.48 -12.73 40.64
N PHE A 62 2.60 -13.42 40.57
CA PHE A 62 3.65 -13.09 39.59
C PHE A 62 3.13 -13.14 38.14
N PHE A 63 2.38 -14.16 37.76
CA PHE A 63 1.82 -14.26 36.41
C PHE A 63 0.61 -13.33 36.23
N GLY A 64 -0.29 -13.32 37.22
CA GLY A 64 -1.56 -12.56 37.16
C GLY A 64 -1.34 -11.05 37.10
N TYR A 65 -0.34 -10.51 37.79
CA TYR A 65 -0.09 -9.06 37.89
C TYR A 65 1.20 -8.62 37.23
N VAL A 66 2.35 -9.29 37.47
CA VAL A 66 3.63 -8.82 36.97
C VAL A 66 3.75 -9.13 35.48
N VAL A 67 3.61 -10.40 35.11
CA VAL A 67 3.75 -10.81 33.70
C VAL A 67 2.65 -10.19 32.85
N SER A 68 1.38 -10.23 33.29
CA SER A 68 0.28 -9.62 32.54
C SER A 68 0.48 -8.12 32.33
N GLY A 69 0.92 -7.39 33.37
CA GLY A 69 1.20 -5.95 33.32
C GLY A 69 2.29 -5.60 32.29
N VAL A 70 3.38 -6.38 32.28
CA VAL A 70 4.47 -6.22 31.29
C VAL A 70 3.95 -6.50 29.87
N LEU A 71 3.18 -7.56 29.68
CA LEU A 71 2.63 -7.92 28.38
C LEU A 71 1.65 -6.87 27.85
N PHE A 72 0.91 -6.18 28.72
CA PHE A 72 0.05 -5.05 28.35
C PHE A 72 0.83 -3.85 27.81
N ILE A 73 2.11 -3.72 28.13
CA ILE A 73 3.00 -2.69 27.57
C ILE A 73 3.69 -3.18 26.30
N VAL A 74 4.23 -4.39 26.33
CA VAL A 74 5.00 -4.98 25.21
C VAL A 74 4.11 -5.21 23.98
N GLY A 75 2.89 -5.66 24.15
CA GLY A 75 1.95 -5.91 23.05
C GLY A 75 1.70 -4.67 22.18
N PRO A 76 1.18 -3.56 22.73
CA PRO A 76 0.98 -2.32 21.98
C PRO A 76 2.25 -1.73 21.37
N LEU A 77 3.40 -1.81 22.05
CA LEU A 77 4.69 -1.39 21.48
C LEU A 77 5.07 -2.22 20.26
N THR A 78 4.85 -3.54 20.31
CA THR A 78 5.11 -4.43 19.19
C THR A 78 4.19 -4.10 17.99
N SER A 79 2.92 -3.77 18.26
CA SER A 79 1.98 -3.31 17.23
C SER A 79 2.42 -1.99 16.59
N ALA A 80 2.81 -1.01 17.42
CA ALA A 80 3.29 0.30 16.94
C ALA A 80 4.57 0.16 16.11
N ARG A 81 5.51 -0.72 16.54
CA ARG A 81 6.69 -1.08 15.76
C ARG A 81 6.29 -1.66 14.39
N GLY A 82 5.36 -2.59 14.33
CA GLY A 82 4.87 -3.18 13.08
C GLY A 82 4.35 -2.12 12.12
N SER A 83 3.54 -1.19 12.62
CA SER A 83 3.01 -0.08 11.82
C SER A 83 4.09 0.91 11.38
N PHE A 84 5.10 1.15 12.22
CA PHE A 84 6.25 1.97 11.85
C PHE A 84 7.06 1.32 10.72
N GLU A 85 7.42 0.04 10.83
CA GLU A 85 8.18 -0.69 9.82
C GLU A 85 7.40 -0.78 8.49
N TYR A 86 6.08 -0.98 8.56
CA TYR A 86 5.20 -0.93 7.41
C TYR A 86 5.19 0.44 6.73
N ARG A 87 5.01 1.51 7.53
CA ARG A 87 4.77 2.86 7.00
C ARG A 87 6.03 3.54 6.47
N TYR A 88 7.16 3.35 7.18
CA TYR A 88 8.42 4.04 6.85
C TYR A 88 9.43 3.17 6.11
N HIS A 89 9.16 1.87 5.96
CA HIS A 89 10.09 0.89 5.38
C HIS A 89 11.47 0.85 6.06
N ARG A 90 11.53 1.26 7.33
CA ARG A 90 12.72 1.26 8.19
C ARG A 90 12.49 0.35 9.38
N THR A 91 13.54 -0.32 9.87
CA THR A 91 13.46 -1.12 11.09
C THR A 91 13.39 -0.21 12.32
N PHE A 92 12.44 -0.47 13.21
CA PHE A 92 12.39 0.20 14.51
C PHE A 92 13.31 -0.53 15.49
N PRO A 93 14.14 0.18 16.28
CA PRO A 93 15.07 -0.45 17.23
C PRO A 93 14.33 -1.27 18.29
N VAL A 94 14.54 -2.60 18.26
CA VAL A 94 13.84 -3.55 19.14
C VAL A 94 14.21 -3.41 20.61
N HIS A 95 15.42 -2.86 20.89
CA HIS A 95 15.90 -2.69 22.25
C HIS A 95 14.99 -1.84 23.13
N TRP A 96 14.24 -0.88 22.58
CA TRP A 96 13.27 -0.09 23.34
C TRP A 96 12.15 -0.93 23.95
N ILE A 97 11.72 -2.01 23.27
CA ILE A 97 10.72 -2.93 23.81
C ILE A 97 11.32 -3.73 24.99
N TYR A 98 12.55 -4.17 24.87
CA TYR A 98 13.24 -4.89 25.96
C TYR A 98 13.53 -3.96 27.15
N ILE A 99 13.92 -2.71 26.91
CA ILE A 99 14.10 -1.71 27.97
C ILE A 99 12.78 -1.45 28.71
N ALA A 100 11.69 -1.26 27.97
CA ALA A 100 10.38 -1.05 28.58
C ALA A 100 9.96 -2.25 29.44
N ALA A 101 10.15 -3.49 28.96
CA ALA A 101 9.89 -4.71 29.73
C ALA A 101 10.80 -4.81 30.97
N ALA A 102 12.10 -4.57 30.82
CA ALA A 102 13.07 -4.65 31.90
C ALA A 102 12.82 -3.64 33.01
N LEU A 103 12.42 -2.41 32.67
CA LEU A 103 12.11 -1.37 33.65
C LEU A 103 10.75 -1.58 34.33
N SER A 104 9.74 -2.07 33.61
CA SER A 104 8.41 -2.27 34.17
C SER A 104 8.31 -3.51 35.08
N THR A 105 9.07 -4.58 34.81
CA THR A 105 9.02 -5.82 35.59
C THR A 105 9.29 -5.61 37.09
N PRO A 106 10.43 -5.02 37.52
CA PRO A 106 10.72 -4.80 38.93
C PRO A 106 9.69 -3.86 39.58
N ALA A 107 9.19 -2.85 38.86
CA ALA A 107 8.17 -1.96 39.40
C ALA A 107 6.83 -2.68 39.61
N PHE A 108 6.37 -3.50 38.68
CA PHE A 108 5.19 -4.36 38.89
C PHE A 108 5.39 -5.33 40.04
N TYR A 109 6.56 -5.97 40.17
CA TYR A 109 6.87 -6.86 41.26
C TYR A 109 6.83 -6.11 42.62
N TYR A 110 7.46 -4.94 42.70
CA TYR A 110 7.47 -4.15 43.91
C TYR A 110 6.05 -3.78 44.39
N PHE A 111 5.23 -3.22 43.52
CA PHE A 111 3.85 -2.84 43.85
C PHE A 111 2.87 -4.00 43.91
N THR A 112 3.32 -5.23 43.64
CA THR A 112 2.52 -6.45 43.82
C THR A 112 2.88 -7.14 45.13
N SER A 113 4.18 -7.34 45.41
CA SER A 113 4.66 -8.24 46.47
C SER A 113 5.31 -7.51 47.65
N VAL A 114 5.94 -6.34 47.45
CA VAL A 114 6.67 -5.61 48.52
C VAL A 114 5.82 -4.53 49.14
N ALA A 115 5.22 -3.68 48.34
CA ALA A 115 4.33 -2.60 48.78
C ALA A 115 3.03 -2.63 47.95
N PRO A 116 2.11 -3.55 48.22
CA PRO A 116 0.93 -3.75 47.40
C PRO A 116 0.09 -2.49 47.25
N ASN A 117 -0.03 -1.97 46.02
CA ASN A 117 -0.83 -0.80 45.69
C ASN A 117 -1.53 -0.95 44.37
N THR A 118 -2.85 -1.21 44.42
CA THR A 118 -3.69 -1.46 43.24
C THR A 118 -3.76 -0.22 42.36
N GLY A 119 -3.87 0.99 42.92
CA GLY A 119 -3.95 2.21 42.12
C GLY A 119 -2.70 2.44 41.28
N VAL A 120 -1.51 2.30 41.91
CA VAL A 120 -0.25 2.43 41.17
C VAL A 120 -0.14 1.40 40.06
N ARG A 121 -0.49 0.13 40.30
CA ARG A 121 -0.47 -0.91 39.26
C ARG A 121 -1.38 -0.59 38.08
N VAL A 122 -2.59 -0.06 38.36
CA VAL A 122 -3.53 0.35 37.30
C VAL A 122 -2.93 1.51 36.49
N LEU A 123 -2.32 2.50 37.11
CA LEU A 123 -1.67 3.62 36.43
C LEU A 123 -0.46 3.19 35.61
N MET A 124 0.32 2.24 36.10
CA MET A 124 1.45 1.65 35.37
C MET A 124 1.07 0.95 34.08
N VAL A 125 -0.19 0.52 33.95
CA VAL A 125 -0.74 -0.03 32.69
C VAL A 125 -1.41 1.07 31.88
N ALA A 126 -2.27 1.88 32.51
CA ALA A 126 -3.15 2.81 31.83
C ALA A 126 -2.38 3.95 31.12
N LEU A 127 -1.43 4.58 31.78
CA LEU A 127 -0.68 5.70 31.21
C LEU A 127 0.22 5.29 30.04
N PRO A 128 1.01 4.18 30.12
CA PRO A 128 1.77 3.71 28.98
C PRO A 128 0.89 3.30 27.79
N ILE A 129 -0.23 2.60 28.00
CA ILE A 129 -1.12 2.22 26.89
C ILE A 129 -1.69 3.47 26.22
N PHE A 130 -2.15 4.47 26.99
CA PHE A 130 -2.61 5.73 26.44
C PHE A 130 -1.52 6.39 25.58
N ALA A 131 -0.29 6.51 26.08
CA ALA A 131 0.82 7.14 25.38
C ALA A 131 1.21 6.35 24.10
N ILE A 132 1.30 5.02 24.21
CA ILE A 132 1.68 4.16 23.09
C ILE A 132 0.60 4.18 22.00
N CYS A 133 -0.68 4.09 22.33
CA CYS A 133 -1.77 4.14 21.37
C CYS A 133 -1.86 5.51 20.67
N SER A 134 -1.67 6.60 21.41
CA SER A 134 -1.61 7.96 20.86
C SER A 134 -0.43 8.14 19.92
N TRP A 135 0.75 7.67 20.30
CA TRP A 135 1.94 7.67 19.45
C TRP A 135 1.77 6.79 18.20
N HIS A 136 1.17 5.60 18.35
CA HIS A 136 0.87 4.71 17.23
C HIS A 136 -0.11 5.36 16.23
N ALA A 137 -1.17 6.01 16.72
CA ALA A 137 -2.09 6.79 15.90
C ALA A 137 -1.36 7.90 15.13
N TRP A 138 -0.44 8.61 15.81
CA TRP A 138 0.41 9.63 15.18
C TRP A 138 1.31 9.06 14.08
N ILE A 139 1.94 7.89 14.26
CA ILE A 139 2.72 7.20 13.21
C ILE A 139 1.86 7.00 11.94
N LEU A 140 0.62 6.53 12.09
CA LEU A 140 -0.27 6.30 10.98
C LEU A 140 -0.71 7.58 10.27
N LEU A 141 -0.92 8.67 11.02
CA LEU A 141 -1.33 9.97 10.49
C LEU A 141 -0.16 10.74 9.85
N ALA A 142 0.99 10.81 10.52
CA ALA A 142 2.14 11.62 10.10
C ALA A 142 2.90 11.03 8.90
N GLY A 143 2.74 9.76 8.61
CA GLY A 143 3.50 9.06 7.56
C GLY A 143 3.35 9.62 6.14
N SER A 144 2.34 10.46 5.88
CA SER A 144 2.17 11.15 4.59
C SER A 144 3.04 12.41 4.46
N ALA A 145 3.43 13.02 5.59
CA ALA A 145 4.17 14.29 5.63
C ALA A 145 5.70 14.13 5.54
N LEU A 146 6.23 12.94 5.89
CA LEU A 146 7.66 12.72 6.07
C LEU A 146 8.38 12.05 4.88
N ARG A 147 7.70 11.76 3.76
CA ARG A 147 8.36 11.23 2.55
C ARG A 147 8.95 12.36 1.72
N PRO A 148 10.26 12.29 1.34
CA PRO A 148 10.85 13.26 0.41
C PRO A 148 10.12 13.20 -0.95
N ARG A 149 9.81 14.36 -1.51
CA ARG A 149 9.11 14.57 -2.79
C ARG A 149 9.82 13.96 -4.03
N SER A 150 11.02 13.44 -3.88
CA SER A 150 11.92 13.01 -4.98
C SER A 150 11.64 11.62 -5.55
N ALA A 151 10.83 10.81 -4.92
CA ALA A 151 10.48 9.50 -5.48
C ALA A 151 9.11 9.62 -6.15
N GLY A 152 9.02 9.71 -7.48
CA GLY A 152 7.80 9.84 -8.31
C GLY A 152 6.64 8.85 -8.03
N VAL A 153 6.54 8.38 -6.80
CA VAL A 153 5.46 7.57 -6.27
C VAL A 153 4.33 8.50 -5.84
N LYS A 154 3.20 8.42 -6.52
CA LYS A 154 1.94 9.05 -6.16
C LYS A 154 1.76 8.95 -4.64
N HIS A 155 1.53 10.08 -3.98
CA HIS A 155 1.34 10.24 -2.54
C HIS A 155 0.54 9.06 -1.98
N ALA A 156 1.06 8.39 -0.95
CA ALA A 156 0.27 7.43 -0.19
C ALA A 156 -0.87 8.23 0.48
N ARG A 157 -2.01 8.32 -0.20
CA ARG A 157 -3.22 8.95 0.33
C ARG A 157 -3.54 8.27 1.66
N PHE A 158 -4.04 9.06 2.61
CA PHE A 158 -4.67 8.53 3.81
C PHE A 158 -5.80 7.60 3.34
N ARG A 159 -5.59 6.30 3.43
CA ARG A 159 -6.54 5.30 2.95
C ARG A 159 -7.51 4.98 4.07
N ILE A 160 -8.75 4.63 3.72
CA ILE A 160 -9.80 4.22 4.66
C ILE A 160 -9.30 3.22 5.72
N PRO A 161 -8.50 2.16 5.37
CA PRO A 161 -7.96 1.23 6.36
C PRO A 161 -7.15 1.89 7.48
N HIS A 162 -6.32 2.87 7.16
CA HIS A 162 -5.54 3.60 8.16
C HIS A 162 -6.44 4.43 9.08
N GLY A 163 -7.52 5.02 8.53
CA GLY A 163 -8.52 5.74 9.32
C GLY A 163 -9.21 4.85 10.34
N ILE A 164 -9.56 3.64 9.95
CA ILE A 164 -10.16 2.63 10.82
C ILE A 164 -9.19 2.25 11.94
N MET A 165 -7.90 2.00 11.61
CA MET A 165 -6.87 1.71 12.62
C MET A 165 -6.69 2.86 13.62
N VAL A 166 -6.62 4.11 13.13
CA VAL A 166 -6.51 5.30 13.97
C VAL A 166 -7.70 5.44 14.91
N LEU A 167 -8.93 5.25 14.40
CA LEU A 167 -10.13 5.28 15.22
C LEU A 167 -10.05 4.24 16.34
N GLY A 168 -9.66 3.01 16.03
CA GLY A 168 -9.50 1.95 17.03
C GLY A 168 -8.46 2.30 18.09
N LEU A 169 -7.32 2.86 17.70
CA LEU A 169 -6.28 3.29 18.62
C LEU A 169 -6.73 4.43 19.54
N LEU A 170 -7.46 5.40 18.99
CA LEU A 170 -8.00 6.53 19.77
C LEU A 170 -9.09 6.05 20.75
N MET A 171 -9.92 5.08 20.40
CA MET A 171 -10.88 4.46 21.32
C MET A 171 -10.16 3.79 22.50
N VAL A 172 -9.11 3.00 22.22
CA VAL A 172 -8.29 2.37 23.28
C VAL A 172 -7.61 3.43 24.14
N ALA A 173 -6.97 4.42 23.53
CA ALA A 173 -6.31 5.50 24.27
C ALA A 173 -7.29 6.25 25.17
N PHE A 174 -8.47 6.59 24.68
CA PHE A 174 -9.51 7.28 25.42
C PHE A 174 -9.97 6.50 26.67
N VAL A 175 -10.22 5.20 26.50
CA VAL A 175 -10.60 4.33 27.63
C VAL A 175 -9.53 4.30 28.71
N PHE A 176 -8.26 4.14 28.34
CA PHE A 176 -7.18 4.09 29.30
C PHE A 176 -6.88 5.46 29.94
N LEU A 177 -7.13 6.56 29.24
CA LEU A 177 -7.09 7.90 29.83
C LEU A 177 -8.16 8.08 30.92
N ILE A 178 -9.42 7.73 30.62
CA ILE A 178 -10.50 7.76 31.62
C ILE A 178 -10.14 6.89 32.82
N ARG A 179 -9.61 5.69 32.57
CA ARG A 179 -9.18 4.78 33.64
C ARG A 179 -8.09 5.36 34.53
N ALA A 180 -7.13 6.06 33.93
CA ALA A 180 -6.08 6.73 34.70
C ALA A 180 -6.65 7.87 35.56
N VAL A 181 -7.51 8.71 34.97
CA VAL A 181 -8.16 9.83 35.68
C VAL A 181 -9.00 9.33 36.84
N ASP A 182 -9.86 8.33 36.62
CA ASP A 182 -10.69 7.70 37.65
C ASP A 182 -9.83 7.15 38.81
N THR A 183 -8.74 6.45 38.47
CA THR A 183 -7.81 5.90 39.47
C THR A 183 -7.13 6.99 40.27
N ILE A 184 -6.68 8.08 39.64
CA ILE A 184 -6.04 9.22 40.32
C ILE A 184 -7.04 9.89 41.27
N GLN A 185 -8.28 10.10 40.85
CA GLN A 185 -9.33 10.68 41.73
C GLN A 185 -9.58 9.82 42.97
N LEU A 186 -9.69 8.50 42.80
CA LEU A 186 -9.87 7.57 43.93
C LEU A 186 -8.67 7.58 44.88
N MET A 187 -7.45 7.70 44.37
CA MET A 187 -6.24 7.81 45.21
C MET A 187 -6.20 9.11 45.97
N ILE A 188 -6.62 10.25 45.39
CA ILE A 188 -6.67 11.57 46.06
C ILE A 188 -7.70 11.56 47.22
N VAL A 189 -8.85 10.91 47.03
CA VAL A 189 -9.91 10.76 48.06
C VAL A 189 -9.49 9.81 49.19
N GLY A 190 -8.32 9.14 49.05
CA GLY A 190 -7.77 8.27 50.12
C GLY A 190 -8.47 6.89 50.16
N THR A 191 -9.16 6.49 49.14
CA THR A 191 -9.79 5.15 49.01
C THR A 191 -8.69 4.10 48.88
N THR A 192 -8.48 3.29 49.94
CA THR A 192 -7.50 2.18 49.92
C THR A 192 -7.96 0.99 49.09
N ASP A 193 -9.27 0.80 48.97
CA ASP A 193 -9.87 -0.22 48.12
C ASP A 193 -10.31 0.34 46.75
N ILE A 194 -9.34 0.52 45.88
CA ILE A 194 -9.63 0.87 44.50
C ILE A 194 -10.18 -0.38 43.81
N PRO A 195 -11.47 -0.39 43.41
CA PRO A 195 -12.04 -1.54 42.75
C PRO A 195 -11.27 -1.84 41.46
N ARG A 196 -10.69 -3.02 41.33
CA ARG A 196 -9.85 -3.43 40.19
C ARG A 196 -10.54 -3.28 38.84
N GLY A 197 -11.88 -3.28 38.80
CA GLY A 197 -12.72 -3.04 37.61
C GLY A 197 -13.54 -1.74 37.69
N GLY A 198 -13.46 -0.95 38.76
CA GLY A 198 -14.46 0.06 39.04
C GLY A 198 -15.78 -0.57 39.49
N SER A 199 -16.91 0.13 39.38
CA SER A 199 -18.21 -0.53 39.47
C SER A 199 -18.37 -1.54 38.32
N THR A 200 -19.24 -2.53 38.47
CA THR A 200 -19.50 -3.50 37.40
C THR A 200 -19.86 -2.82 36.06
N ARG A 201 -20.57 -1.69 36.13
CA ARG A 201 -20.93 -0.89 34.94
C ARG A 201 -19.71 -0.23 34.29
N THR A 202 -18.81 0.37 35.08
CA THR A 202 -17.57 0.99 34.56
C THR A 202 -16.62 -0.04 33.98
N ALA A 203 -16.46 -1.19 34.63
CA ALA A 203 -15.67 -2.29 34.09
C ALA A 203 -16.22 -2.78 32.75
N PHE A 204 -17.53 -3.00 32.66
CA PHE A 204 -18.18 -3.42 31.41
C PHE A 204 -17.96 -2.40 30.28
N PHE A 205 -18.09 -1.11 30.56
CA PHE A 205 -17.80 -0.04 29.62
C PHE A 205 -16.35 -0.10 29.13
N PHE A 206 -15.36 -0.20 30.03
CA PHE A 206 -13.94 -0.25 29.67
C PHE A 206 -13.61 -1.46 28.80
N TYR A 207 -14.09 -2.65 29.17
CA TYR A 207 -13.87 -3.86 28.37
C TYR A 207 -14.55 -3.77 27.01
N SER A 208 -15.79 -3.29 26.93
CA SER A 208 -16.54 -3.20 25.67
C SER A 208 -15.92 -2.21 24.69
N VAL A 209 -15.60 -0.99 25.14
CA VAL A 209 -15.00 0.02 24.27
C VAL A 209 -13.56 -0.33 23.92
N GLY A 210 -12.81 -0.88 24.88
CA GLY A 210 -11.45 -1.38 24.61
C GLY A 210 -11.43 -2.52 23.58
N LEU A 211 -12.37 -3.47 23.70
CA LEU A 211 -12.54 -4.55 22.73
C LEU A 211 -12.95 -4.02 21.35
N ALA A 212 -13.92 -3.11 21.30
CA ALA A 212 -14.34 -2.48 20.04
C ALA A 212 -13.16 -1.75 19.35
N GLY A 213 -12.38 -0.97 20.11
CA GLY A 213 -11.18 -0.31 19.58
C GLY A 213 -10.15 -1.28 19.00
N ARG A 214 -9.97 -2.43 19.67
CA ARG A 214 -9.09 -3.49 19.15
C ARG A 214 -9.65 -4.17 17.92
N LEU A 215 -10.97 -4.37 17.81
CA LEU A 215 -11.61 -4.87 16.60
C LEU A 215 -11.41 -3.92 15.42
N PHE A 216 -11.58 -2.62 15.61
CA PHE A 216 -11.30 -1.62 14.58
C PHE A 216 -9.84 -1.65 14.13
N LEU A 217 -8.90 -1.76 15.08
CA LEU A 217 -7.48 -1.88 14.75
C LEU A 217 -7.21 -3.13 13.88
N LEU A 218 -7.78 -4.28 14.26
CA LEU A 218 -7.62 -5.52 13.47
C LEU A 218 -8.25 -5.41 12.08
N ILE A 219 -9.48 -4.92 12.01
CA ILE A 219 -10.17 -4.73 10.72
C ILE A 219 -9.31 -3.86 9.80
N GLY A 220 -8.79 -2.76 10.33
CA GLY A 220 -7.88 -1.89 9.58
C GLY A 220 -6.60 -2.60 9.12
N MET A 221 -6.00 -3.43 9.98
CA MET A 221 -4.82 -4.24 9.61
C MET A 221 -5.14 -5.24 8.48
N VAL A 222 -6.24 -5.97 8.59
CA VAL A 222 -6.67 -6.93 7.57
C VAL A 222 -6.97 -6.23 6.24
N LEU A 223 -7.63 -5.08 6.27
CA LEU A 223 -7.90 -4.29 5.06
C LEU A 223 -6.61 -3.76 4.42
N VAL A 224 -5.59 -3.39 5.20
CA VAL A 224 -4.27 -3.05 4.68
C VAL A 224 -3.62 -4.24 3.97
N LEU A 225 -3.70 -5.44 4.58
CA LEU A 225 -3.14 -6.65 3.98
C LEU A 225 -3.84 -7.03 2.66
N ILE A 226 -5.17 -6.90 2.61
CA ILE A 226 -5.97 -7.15 1.39
C ILE A 226 -5.57 -6.17 0.29
N ASP A 227 -5.47 -4.87 0.60
CA ASP A 227 -5.09 -3.83 -0.36
C ASP A 227 -3.68 -4.05 -0.93
N GLU A 228 -2.71 -4.39 -0.10
CA GLU A 228 -1.34 -4.72 -0.54
C GLU A 228 -1.30 -6.00 -1.39
N LEU A 229 -2.08 -7.02 -1.04
CA LEU A 229 -2.19 -8.25 -1.82
C LEU A 229 -2.82 -7.98 -3.19
N GLU A 230 -3.89 -7.18 -3.24
CA GLU A 230 -4.54 -6.78 -4.49
C GLU A 230 -3.56 -6.01 -5.38
N HIS A 231 -2.79 -5.08 -4.82
CA HIS A 231 -1.73 -4.37 -5.54
C HIS A 231 -0.64 -5.32 -6.07
N ALA A 232 -0.23 -6.31 -5.27
CA ALA A 232 0.73 -7.32 -5.70
C ALA A 232 0.17 -8.17 -6.86
N LEU A 233 -1.07 -8.63 -6.77
CA LEU A 233 -1.74 -9.38 -7.84
C LEU A 233 -1.88 -8.55 -9.12
N ARG A 234 -2.33 -7.29 -9.01
CA ARG A 234 -2.40 -6.38 -10.18
C ARG A 234 -1.01 -6.15 -10.77
N SER A 235 0.04 -6.09 -9.96
CA SER A 235 1.41 -5.96 -10.46
C SER A 235 1.92 -7.19 -11.18
N LEU A 236 1.36 -8.38 -10.91
CA LEU A 236 1.68 -9.62 -11.62
C LEU A 236 0.91 -9.75 -12.94
N ALA A 237 -0.20 -9.04 -13.11
CA ALA A 237 -0.95 -9.05 -14.36
C ALA A 237 -0.06 -8.51 -15.50
N SER A 238 -0.01 -9.22 -16.62
CA SER A 238 0.74 -8.83 -17.81
C SER A 238 -0.13 -8.15 -18.89
N ARG A 239 -1.44 -8.07 -18.64
CA ARG A 239 -2.41 -7.50 -19.59
C ARG A 239 -3.13 -6.29 -18.99
N ASP A 240 -3.54 -5.36 -19.87
CA ASP A 240 -4.40 -4.23 -19.54
C ASP A 240 -5.86 -4.71 -19.44
N PRO A 241 -6.59 -4.43 -18.35
CA PRO A 241 -7.92 -4.96 -18.13
C PRO A 241 -8.99 -4.37 -19.08
N LEU A 242 -8.78 -3.15 -19.59
CA LEU A 242 -9.74 -2.49 -20.47
C LEU A 242 -9.63 -3.01 -21.91
N THR A 243 -8.40 -3.21 -22.40
CA THR A 243 -8.14 -3.53 -23.81
C THR A 243 -7.79 -4.99 -24.05
N GLY A 244 -7.40 -5.75 -23.02
CA GLY A 244 -6.88 -7.12 -23.14
C GLY A 244 -5.48 -7.21 -23.76
N LEU A 245 -4.90 -6.10 -24.25
CA LEU A 245 -3.54 -6.01 -24.74
C LEU A 245 -2.53 -6.22 -23.61
N PHE A 246 -1.25 -6.44 -23.94
CA PHE A 246 -0.23 -6.38 -22.91
C PHE A 246 -0.21 -4.99 -22.23
N ASN A 247 0.11 -4.94 -20.95
CA ASN A 247 0.53 -3.70 -20.31
C ASN A 247 2.05 -3.53 -20.48
N ARG A 248 2.62 -2.43 -19.96
CA ARG A 248 4.07 -2.17 -20.03
C ARG A 248 4.94 -3.35 -19.55
N ARG A 249 4.48 -4.07 -18.51
CA ARG A 249 5.19 -5.24 -17.97
C ARG A 249 5.09 -6.43 -18.90
N GLY A 250 3.90 -6.70 -19.44
CA GLY A 250 3.67 -7.75 -20.43
C GLY A 250 4.47 -7.54 -21.71
N LEU A 251 4.57 -6.29 -22.18
CA LEU A 251 5.43 -5.91 -23.31
C LEU A 251 6.89 -6.25 -23.05
N ASN A 252 7.43 -5.85 -21.88
CA ASN A 252 8.82 -6.16 -21.52
C ASN A 252 9.07 -7.67 -21.44
N ALA A 253 8.13 -8.43 -20.89
CA ALA A 253 8.25 -9.89 -20.81
C ALA A 253 8.17 -10.56 -22.19
N ALA A 254 7.27 -10.11 -23.07
CA ALA A 254 7.08 -10.63 -24.41
C ALA A 254 8.25 -10.27 -25.36
N ALA A 255 8.84 -9.08 -25.20
CA ALA A 255 10.01 -8.68 -25.98
C ALA A 255 11.28 -9.45 -25.60
N GLY A 256 11.28 -10.10 -24.40
CA GLY A 256 12.41 -10.89 -23.90
C GLY A 256 13.55 -10.02 -23.33
N VAL A 257 14.53 -10.70 -22.76
CA VAL A 257 15.73 -10.06 -22.19
C VAL A 257 16.82 -9.87 -23.24
N SER A 258 16.70 -10.55 -24.39
CA SER A 258 17.70 -10.51 -25.46
C SER A 258 17.62 -9.21 -26.27
N PRO A 259 18.76 -8.71 -26.75
CA PRO A 259 18.76 -7.58 -27.65
C PRO A 259 17.94 -7.85 -28.91
N ILE A 260 17.16 -6.87 -29.34
CA ILE A 260 16.32 -6.94 -30.53
C ILE A 260 17.21 -6.69 -31.75
N THR A 261 17.28 -7.67 -32.66
CA THR A 261 18.15 -7.59 -33.84
C THR A 261 17.43 -7.12 -35.11
N SER A 262 16.13 -7.41 -35.21
CA SER A 262 15.31 -7.03 -36.39
C SER A 262 13.87 -6.81 -35.94
N ALA A 263 13.48 -5.56 -35.76
CA ALA A 263 12.11 -5.18 -35.48
C ALA A 263 11.89 -3.68 -35.72
N SER A 264 10.64 -3.31 -35.90
CA SER A 264 10.17 -1.94 -35.79
C SER A 264 9.25 -1.77 -34.58
N LEU A 265 9.09 -0.54 -34.12
CA LEU A 265 8.23 -0.20 -32.99
C LEU A 265 7.39 1.03 -33.35
N LEU A 266 6.11 0.92 -33.10
CA LEU A 266 5.16 2.03 -33.16
C LEU A 266 4.87 2.51 -31.75
N MET A 267 4.96 3.83 -31.51
CA MET A 267 4.41 4.50 -30.34
C MET A 267 3.18 5.27 -30.79
N LEU A 268 2.05 5.04 -30.11
CA LEU A 268 0.77 5.63 -30.49
C LEU A 268 0.20 6.44 -29.32
N ASP A 269 -0.40 7.57 -29.62
CA ASP A 269 -1.02 8.48 -28.66
C ASP A 269 -2.34 9.02 -29.24
N LEU A 270 -3.44 8.95 -28.45
CA LEU A 270 -4.75 9.47 -28.82
C LEU A 270 -4.76 10.99 -28.71
N ASN A 271 -4.96 11.66 -29.83
CA ASN A 271 -4.96 13.12 -29.84
C ASN A 271 -6.16 13.70 -29.09
N HIS A 272 -5.88 14.68 -28.22
CA HIS A 272 -6.90 15.38 -27.43
C HIS A 272 -7.78 14.47 -26.57
N PHE A 273 -7.29 13.33 -26.07
CA PHE A 273 -8.07 12.35 -25.32
C PHE A 273 -8.70 12.95 -24.04
N LYS A 274 -8.01 13.89 -23.38
CA LYS A 274 -8.60 14.61 -22.26
C LYS A 274 -9.90 15.32 -22.66
N ALA A 275 -9.95 15.96 -23.82
CA ALA A 275 -11.18 16.61 -24.28
C ALA A 275 -12.30 15.60 -24.58
N VAL A 276 -11.96 14.38 -25.01
CA VAL A 276 -12.96 13.29 -25.17
C VAL A 276 -13.62 12.97 -23.83
N ASN A 277 -12.80 12.82 -22.76
CA ASN A 277 -13.32 12.56 -21.43
C ASN A 277 -14.14 13.74 -20.87
N ASP A 278 -13.67 14.95 -21.11
CA ASP A 278 -14.34 16.17 -20.62
C ASP A 278 -15.67 16.42 -21.35
N ASP A 279 -15.73 16.15 -22.67
CA ASP A 279 -16.93 16.39 -23.51
C ASP A 279 -17.97 15.24 -23.44
N PHE A 280 -17.50 13.98 -23.35
CA PHE A 280 -18.36 12.79 -23.51
C PHE A 280 -18.34 11.82 -22.30
N GLY A 281 -17.54 12.12 -21.28
CA GLY A 281 -17.39 11.28 -20.08
C GLY A 281 -16.41 10.12 -20.25
N HIS A 282 -15.97 9.56 -19.12
CA HIS A 282 -14.96 8.50 -19.07
C HIS A 282 -15.40 7.22 -19.79
N ASP A 283 -16.67 6.85 -19.75
CA ASP A 283 -17.19 5.66 -20.43
C ASP A 283 -17.00 5.74 -21.95
N GLN A 284 -17.14 6.92 -22.54
CA GLN A 284 -16.88 7.12 -23.96
C GLN A 284 -15.37 7.16 -24.24
N GLY A 285 -14.56 7.73 -23.36
CA GLY A 285 -13.10 7.62 -23.42
C GLY A 285 -12.64 6.15 -23.46
N ASP A 286 -13.20 5.32 -22.58
CA ASP A 286 -12.90 3.89 -22.54
C ASP A 286 -13.31 3.16 -23.83
N ARG A 287 -14.43 3.53 -24.44
CA ARG A 287 -14.84 3.02 -25.77
C ARG A 287 -13.85 3.37 -26.87
N VAL A 288 -13.36 4.62 -26.89
CA VAL A 288 -12.36 5.09 -27.89
C VAL A 288 -11.03 4.35 -27.69
N ILE A 289 -10.58 4.16 -26.46
CA ILE A 289 -9.40 3.34 -26.13
C ILE A 289 -9.57 1.90 -26.62
N GLY A 290 -10.74 1.28 -26.33
CA GLY A 290 -11.04 -0.07 -26.78
C GLY A 290 -11.11 -0.19 -28.30
N LEU A 291 -11.58 0.87 -28.97
CA LEU A 291 -11.61 0.93 -30.43
C LEU A 291 -10.20 0.95 -31.04
N LEU A 292 -9.29 1.78 -30.52
CA LEU A 292 -7.90 1.82 -30.96
C LEU A 292 -7.23 0.44 -30.79
N ALA A 293 -7.47 -0.23 -29.65
CA ALA A 293 -6.94 -1.55 -29.39
C ALA A 293 -7.42 -2.58 -30.46
N ARG A 294 -8.72 -2.59 -30.78
CA ARG A 294 -9.29 -3.47 -31.84
C ARG A 294 -8.75 -3.13 -33.21
N CYS A 295 -8.67 -1.86 -33.57
CA CYS A 295 -8.06 -1.42 -34.83
C CYS A 295 -6.61 -1.86 -34.96
N ALA A 296 -5.83 -1.76 -33.88
CA ALA A 296 -4.44 -2.22 -33.86
C ALA A 296 -4.34 -3.74 -34.08
N GLN A 297 -5.19 -4.52 -33.40
CA GLN A 297 -5.22 -5.98 -33.57
C GLN A 297 -5.62 -6.41 -34.98
N ALA A 298 -6.52 -5.67 -35.61
CA ALA A 298 -7.02 -6.00 -36.94
C ALA A 298 -6.08 -5.58 -38.10
N ASN A 299 -5.30 -4.52 -37.91
CA ASN A 299 -4.53 -3.89 -39.00
C ASN A 299 -3.00 -4.01 -38.85
N LEU A 300 -2.51 -4.58 -37.78
CA LEU A 300 -1.08 -4.88 -37.60
C LEU A 300 -0.80 -6.36 -37.79
N PRO A 301 0.45 -6.75 -38.11
CA PRO A 301 0.82 -8.14 -38.32
C PRO A 301 0.44 -9.05 -37.12
N ALA A 302 0.05 -10.30 -37.42
CA ALA A 302 -0.41 -11.24 -36.39
C ALA A 302 0.63 -11.58 -35.33
N ASN A 303 1.94 -11.41 -35.62
CA ASN A 303 3.05 -11.58 -34.68
C ASN A 303 3.41 -10.28 -33.95
N ALA A 304 2.65 -9.19 -34.11
CA ALA A 304 2.87 -7.95 -33.40
C ALA A 304 2.61 -8.12 -31.90
N VAL A 305 3.51 -7.56 -31.08
CA VAL A 305 3.32 -7.50 -29.64
C VAL A 305 2.70 -6.14 -29.29
N LEU A 306 1.40 -6.15 -29.02
CA LEU A 306 0.60 -4.95 -28.76
C LEU A 306 0.47 -4.69 -27.27
N ALA A 307 0.70 -3.47 -26.83
CA ALA A 307 0.60 -3.07 -25.44
C ALA A 307 -0.06 -1.70 -25.28
N ARG A 308 -0.81 -1.54 -24.17
CA ARG A 308 -1.20 -0.24 -23.65
C ARG A 308 -0.27 0.14 -22.50
N LEU A 309 0.43 1.26 -22.63
CA LEU A 309 1.44 1.69 -21.66
C LEU A 309 0.86 2.45 -20.48
N GLY A 310 -0.29 3.09 -20.67
CA GLY A 310 -1.06 3.84 -19.68
C GLY A 310 -1.87 4.97 -20.32
N GLY A 311 -2.98 5.36 -19.71
CA GLY A 311 -3.85 6.42 -20.24
C GLY A 311 -4.25 6.17 -21.69
N GLU A 312 -3.82 7.07 -22.57
CA GLU A 312 -4.04 7.06 -24.02
C GLU A 312 -2.86 6.54 -24.86
N GLU A 313 -1.78 6.08 -24.21
CA GLU A 313 -0.54 5.65 -24.87
C GLU A 313 -0.53 4.15 -25.18
N PHE A 314 -0.20 3.80 -26.42
CA PHE A 314 -0.04 2.42 -26.88
C PHE A 314 1.33 2.20 -27.52
N CYS A 315 1.72 0.94 -27.57
CA CYS A 315 2.96 0.52 -28.23
C CYS A 315 2.73 -0.78 -29.00
N ALA A 316 3.31 -0.87 -30.20
CA ALA A 316 3.32 -2.08 -31.01
C ALA A 316 4.75 -2.41 -31.41
N LEU A 317 5.30 -3.53 -30.90
CA LEU A 317 6.55 -4.10 -31.40
C LEU A 317 6.24 -5.02 -32.56
N LEU A 318 6.88 -4.78 -33.70
CA LEU A 318 6.68 -5.50 -34.98
C LEU A 318 7.96 -6.29 -35.30
N PRO A 319 8.04 -7.57 -34.88
CA PRO A 319 9.22 -8.38 -35.18
C PRO A 319 9.43 -8.56 -36.67
N GLN A 320 10.68 -8.53 -37.12
CA GLN A 320 11.10 -8.78 -38.49
C GLN A 320 10.51 -7.81 -39.54
N LEU A 321 10.01 -6.65 -39.12
CA LEU A 321 9.49 -5.63 -40.02
C LEU A 321 10.51 -4.48 -40.14
N ASP A 322 10.80 -4.06 -41.35
CA ASP A 322 11.62 -2.90 -41.63
C ASP A 322 10.87 -1.58 -41.42
N LEU A 323 11.58 -0.46 -41.47
CA LEU A 323 11.01 0.87 -41.24
C LEU A 323 9.89 1.21 -42.24
N ALA A 324 10.10 0.93 -43.53
CA ALA A 324 9.14 1.28 -44.58
C ALA A 324 7.83 0.52 -44.44
N SER A 325 7.91 -0.81 -44.22
CA SER A 325 6.76 -1.67 -43.99
C SER A 325 6.02 -1.33 -42.69
N ALA A 326 6.76 -0.95 -41.63
CA ALA A 326 6.17 -0.49 -40.38
C ALA A 326 5.43 0.83 -40.54
N GLN A 327 5.95 1.76 -41.34
CA GLN A 327 5.29 3.02 -41.68
C GLN A 327 3.99 2.79 -42.48
N ALA A 328 4.01 1.87 -43.46
CA ALA A 328 2.81 1.50 -44.20
C ALA A 328 1.74 0.91 -43.28
N SER A 329 2.14 0.03 -42.36
CA SER A 329 1.25 -0.55 -41.35
C SER A 329 0.68 0.52 -40.39
N ALA A 330 1.51 1.47 -39.95
CA ALA A 330 1.09 2.58 -39.11
C ALA A 330 0.06 3.47 -39.80
N GLU A 331 0.26 3.80 -41.10
CA GLU A 331 -0.70 4.59 -41.86
C GLU A 331 -2.01 3.85 -42.11
N THR A 332 -1.96 2.54 -42.36
CA THR A 332 -3.15 1.71 -42.47
C THR A 332 -3.96 1.71 -41.19
N LEU A 333 -3.31 1.51 -40.03
CA LEU A 333 -3.93 1.61 -38.72
C LEU A 333 -4.55 2.99 -38.47
N ARG A 334 -3.83 4.06 -38.76
CA ARG A 334 -4.30 5.44 -38.58
C ARG A 334 -5.57 5.71 -39.39
N LYS A 335 -5.61 5.30 -40.67
CA LYS A 335 -6.78 5.43 -41.55
C LYS A 335 -7.96 4.60 -41.03
N ALA A 336 -7.72 3.35 -40.63
CA ALA A 336 -8.74 2.47 -40.10
C ALA A 336 -9.36 3.06 -38.81
N PHE A 337 -8.52 3.55 -37.90
CA PHE A 337 -9.01 4.18 -36.65
C PHE A 337 -9.83 5.45 -36.93
N ASN A 338 -9.38 6.31 -37.84
CA ASN A 338 -10.14 7.51 -38.23
C ASN A 338 -11.52 7.16 -38.84
N LEU A 339 -11.58 6.10 -39.65
CA LEU A 339 -12.83 5.64 -40.23
C LEU A 339 -13.81 5.10 -39.18
N GLU A 340 -13.31 4.23 -38.29
CA GLU A 340 -14.12 3.64 -37.22
C GLU A 340 -14.61 4.69 -36.22
N THR A 341 -13.79 5.70 -35.90
CA THR A 341 -14.21 6.77 -35.00
C THR A 341 -15.25 7.71 -35.61
N ALA A 342 -15.24 7.88 -36.94
CA ALA A 342 -16.30 8.65 -37.63
C ALA A 342 -17.69 8.01 -37.45
N ALA A 343 -17.76 6.67 -37.33
CA ALA A 343 -19.01 5.95 -37.09
C ALA A 343 -19.58 6.11 -35.66
N LEU A 344 -18.80 6.67 -34.72
CA LEU A 344 -19.30 6.94 -33.35
C LEU A 344 -20.29 8.12 -33.30
N GLY A 345 -20.37 8.94 -34.34
CA GLY A 345 -21.29 10.07 -34.42
C GLY A 345 -20.95 11.22 -33.47
N HIS A 346 -19.72 11.28 -32.96
CA HIS A 346 -19.26 12.36 -32.10
C HIS A 346 -19.07 13.65 -32.91
N SER A 347 -19.31 14.80 -32.32
CA SER A 347 -19.11 16.12 -32.95
C SER A 347 -17.63 16.40 -33.30
N ARG A 348 -16.71 15.68 -32.65
CA ARG A 348 -15.26 15.75 -32.89
C ARG A 348 -14.73 14.42 -33.41
N GLN A 349 -13.93 14.47 -34.47
CA GLN A 349 -13.21 13.30 -34.97
C GLN A 349 -12.06 12.95 -34.04
N HIS A 350 -11.95 11.68 -33.64
CA HIS A 350 -10.83 11.18 -32.84
C HIS A 350 -9.73 10.70 -33.76
N THR A 351 -8.52 11.13 -33.51
CA THR A 351 -7.32 10.79 -34.30
C THR A 351 -6.22 10.24 -33.42
N VAL A 352 -5.28 9.51 -34.00
CA VAL A 352 -4.12 8.96 -33.33
C VAL A 352 -2.85 9.44 -34.00
N SER A 353 -1.87 9.88 -33.19
CA SER A 353 -0.51 10.16 -33.64
C SER A 353 0.34 8.91 -33.49
N ILE A 354 1.21 8.61 -34.47
CA ILE A 354 2.04 7.40 -34.48
C ILE A 354 3.49 7.76 -34.79
N GLY A 355 4.37 7.50 -33.83
CA GLY A 355 5.82 7.56 -34.02
C GLY A 355 6.38 6.19 -34.39
N VAL A 356 7.28 6.10 -35.36
CA VAL A 356 7.84 4.85 -35.86
C VAL A 356 9.35 4.84 -35.74
N ALA A 357 9.91 3.78 -35.17
CA ALA A 357 11.35 3.56 -35.13
C ALA A 357 11.66 2.10 -35.51
N ALA A 358 12.79 1.86 -36.16
CA ALA A 358 13.28 0.53 -36.47
C ALA A 358 14.65 0.26 -35.83
N THR A 359 14.98 -1.01 -35.64
CA THR A 359 16.36 -1.40 -35.29
C THR A 359 17.29 -1.03 -36.44
N GLY A 360 18.50 -0.57 -36.11
CA GLY A 360 19.57 -0.41 -37.08
C GLY A 360 20.32 -1.72 -37.32
N GLU A 361 21.49 -1.62 -37.93
CA GLU A 361 22.41 -2.76 -38.14
C GLU A 361 22.93 -3.35 -36.80
N THR A 362 22.88 -2.58 -35.72
CA THR A 362 23.33 -2.97 -34.39
C THR A 362 22.16 -3.40 -33.50
N GLN A 363 22.41 -4.37 -32.62
CA GLN A 363 21.47 -4.80 -31.60
C GLN A 363 20.99 -3.62 -30.73
N THR A 364 19.69 -3.58 -30.47
CA THR A 364 19.05 -2.48 -29.73
C THR A 364 18.20 -3.04 -28.59
N SER A 365 18.16 -2.34 -27.47
CA SER A 365 17.21 -2.67 -26.38
C SER A 365 15.81 -2.17 -26.71
N LEU A 366 14.77 -2.84 -26.17
CA LEU A 366 13.39 -2.36 -26.28
C LEU A 366 13.25 -0.92 -25.82
N ARG A 367 13.90 -0.55 -24.73
CA ARG A 367 13.88 0.80 -24.17
C ARG A 367 14.41 1.84 -25.17
N ALA A 368 15.57 1.58 -25.79
CA ALA A 368 16.16 2.51 -26.76
C ALA A 368 15.30 2.63 -28.02
N LEU A 369 14.61 1.54 -28.43
CA LEU A 369 13.68 1.55 -29.54
C LEU A 369 12.42 2.36 -29.22
N MET A 370 11.89 2.23 -27.99
CA MET A 370 10.76 3.03 -27.50
C MET A 370 11.12 4.52 -27.42
N GLU A 371 12.28 4.87 -26.86
CA GLU A 371 12.74 6.28 -26.79
C GLU A 371 12.86 6.92 -28.18
N ARG A 372 13.31 6.18 -29.20
CA ARG A 372 13.36 6.67 -30.59
C ARG A 372 11.98 6.85 -31.22
N ALA A 373 11.07 5.92 -30.98
CA ALA A 373 9.70 6.03 -31.49
C ALA A 373 8.93 7.17 -30.79
N ASP A 374 9.18 7.40 -29.52
CA ASP A 374 8.61 8.50 -28.74
C ASP A 374 9.14 9.87 -29.26
N GLN A 375 10.43 9.98 -29.55
CA GLN A 375 11.01 11.17 -30.19
C GLN A 375 10.41 11.44 -31.57
N ALA A 376 10.11 10.38 -32.34
CA ALA A 376 9.43 10.51 -33.64
C ALA A 376 7.96 10.97 -33.46
N LEU A 377 7.30 10.55 -32.39
CA LEU A 377 5.92 10.95 -32.08
C LEU A 377 5.80 12.44 -31.73
N TYR A 378 6.74 12.98 -30.89
CA TYR A 378 6.72 14.37 -30.40
C TYR A 378 7.65 15.33 -31.16
N GLY A 379 8.26 14.87 -32.25
CA GLY A 379 9.15 15.71 -33.07
C GLY A 379 8.42 16.86 -33.80
N PRO A 380 9.13 17.87 -34.32
CA PRO A 380 8.53 19.07 -34.94
C PRO A 380 7.64 18.80 -36.16
N SER A 381 7.50 17.57 -36.62
CA SER A 381 6.61 17.15 -37.72
C SER A 381 5.27 16.55 -37.23
N ALA A 382 4.97 16.57 -35.95
CA ALA A 382 3.92 15.78 -35.33
C ALA A 382 2.49 16.38 -35.37
N MET A 383 2.17 17.23 -36.32
CA MET A 383 0.79 17.63 -36.58
C MET A 383 0.11 16.64 -37.55
N GLY A 384 -0.35 15.49 -37.05
CA GLY A 384 -1.20 14.56 -37.79
C GLY A 384 -0.51 13.77 -38.92
N VAL A 385 0.80 13.69 -38.93
CA VAL A 385 1.63 13.01 -39.95
C VAL A 385 2.53 11.98 -39.24
N ILE A 386 2.73 10.82 -39.90
CA ILE A 386 3.74 9.84 -39.48
C ILE A 386 5.09 10.57 -39.46
N ALA A 387 5.61 10.85 -38.26
CA ALA A 387 6.91 11.52 -38.14
C ALA A 387 8.03 10.54 -38.48
N LEU A 388 8.71 10.84 -39.58
CA LEU A 388 9.82 10.06 -40.13
C LEU A 388 11.12 10.47 -39.43
N MET A 389 11.66 9.63 -38.58
CA MET A 389 13.03 9.78 -38.09
C MET A 389 13.91 8.68 -38.69
N SER A 390 14.39 8.91 -39.94
CA SER A 390 15.59 8.26 -40.43
C SER A 390 16.80 8.87 -39.75
N LEU A 391 17.33 8.23 -38.72
CA LEU A 391 18.59 8.65 -38.10
C LEU A 391 19.74 8.43 -39.07
N ARG A 392 20.17 9.49 -39.75
CA ARG A 392 21.54 9.62 -40.22
C ARG A 392 22.43 9.72 -38.98
N ILE A 393 23.07 8.61 -38.62
CA ILE A 393 24.04 8.47 -37.51
C ILE A 393 25.26 9.43 -37.65
N GLU A 394 25.43 10.12 -38.79
CA GLU A 394 26.59 10.98 -39.07
C GLU A 394 26.58 12.37 -38.45
N ARG A 395 25.44 12.90 -37.94
CA ARG A 395 25.41 14.29 -37.41
C ARG A 395 25.65 14.43 -35.91
N PHE A 396 25.58 13.36 -35.14
CA PHE A 396 25.78 13.46 -33.68
C PHE A 396 27.26 13.41 -33.26
N ARG A 397 28.17 12.93 -34.12
CA ARG A 397 29.61 12.91 -33.83
C ARG A 397 30.32 14.29 -33.97
N ARG A 398 29.70 15.27 -34.61
CA ARG A 398 30.33 16.60 -34.82
C ARG A 398 29.97 17.69 -33.82
N ARG A 399 29.05 17.49 -32.88
CA ARG A 399 28.71 18.51 -31.87
C ARG A 399 29.29 18.27 -30.48
N GLN A 400 29.92 17.14 -30.20
CA GLN A 400 30.59 16.91 -28.91
C GLN A 400 32.11 17.16 -28.92
N PHE A 401 32.70 17.54 -30.06
CA PHE A 401 34.14 17.81 -30.15
C PHE A 401 34.51 19.30 -30.34
N SER A 402 33.61 20.25 -30.16
CA SER A 402 33.90 21.66 -30.28
C SER A 402 33.77 22.50 -29.00
N LEU A 403 33.79 21.86 -27.83
CA LEU A 403 33.73 22.55 -26.53
C LEU A 403 34.83 22.08 -25.56
N ILE A 404 36.02 21.76 -26.09
CA ILE A 404 37.25 21.70 -25.29
C ILE A 404 38.36 22.36 -26.16
N THR A 405 38.43 23.65 -26.13
CA THR A 405 39.64 24.50 -26.27
C THR A 405 39.24 25.95 -26.02
N PHE A 406 39.44 26.37 -24.82
CA PHE A 406 40.00 27.59 -24.26
C PHE A 406 39.54 27.75 -22.82
#